data_67266527c77f3a21c8385200be53cb72
#
_entry.id   67266527c77f3a21c8385200be53cb72
#
_cell.length_a   1.000
_cell.length_b   1.000
_cell.length_c   1.000
_cell.angle_alpha   90.00
_cell.angle_beta   90.00
_cell.angle_gamma   90.00
#
_symmetry.space_group_name_H-M   'P 1'
#
loop_
_entity.id
_entity.type
_entity.pdbx_description
1 polymer ?
#
loop_
_entity_poly.entity_id
_entity_poly.type
_entity_poly.pdbx_seq_one_letter_code
_entity_poly.pdbx_strand_id
1 'polypeptide(L)'
;LGRIRIVRRFDRNVITGVTEGAAQLTVTAIRPTFYGLRQASTSLRHPLELRFEPPRLTVLSSQHYVNHGGAEMVVYRVTPTDVESGVLVDEQFYPGFPATSAGITGADDSRRVAFFALLHNQDLHAPMHVFARDPAGNETRVDLDHRTFPKNFRRRRITVGDDFIQRVVPAIAEQSDAARALLSNVPEDDLVTRYVRINTDLRQENAEYLLALAEKTEPRLLWQGPFRQLGNSQVESGFADHRTYLYDGREIDQQVHLGFDLAATANVAILASNHGVVIHADFLGIYGNCVVVDHGMGLQSLYAHLSSIGVQVGDAVAQGQEIGRSGMTGLAGGDHLHFTMLLHGRPVTPIEWWDPHWVEDRVARKIARANTP
;
A
#
# COMPACT_ATOMS: atom_id res chain seq x y z
N LEU A 1 -42.20 18.40 8.77
CA LEU A 1 -42.51 17.40 7.75
C LEU A 1 -41.68 16.16 8.01
N GLY A 2 -42.34 15.05 8.48
CA GLY A 2 -41.65 13.78 8.76
C GLY A 2 -41.11 13.16 7.47
N ARG A 3 -39.87 12.65 7.50
CA ARG A 3 -39.32 11.83 6.42
C ARG A 3 -39.84 10.39 6.60
N ILE A 4 -40.45 9.84 5.55
CA ILE A 4 -40.86 8.44 5.52
C ILE A 4 -39.80 7.67 4.70
N ARG A 5 -39.21 6.66 5.32
CA ARG A 5 -38.28 5.72 4.65
C ARG A 5 -39.06 4.47 4.29
N ILE A 6 -39.12 4.18 2.98
CA ILE A 6 -39.72 2.95 2.47
C ILE A 6 -38.57 2.06 1.99
N VAL A 7 -38.47 0.85 2.53
CA VAL A 7 -37.48 -0.16 2.11
C VAL A 7 -38.26 -1.31 1.46
N ARG A 8 -37.91 -1.62 0.22
CA ARG A 8 -38.40 -2.80 -0.49
C ARG A 8 -37.17 -3.59 -0.99
N ARG A 9 -37.15 -4.86 -0.69
CA ARG A 9 -36.19 -5.81 -1.27
C ARG A 9 -36.89 -6.52 -2.40
N PHE A 10 -36.22 -6.56 -3.56
CA PHE A 10 -36.69 -7.26 -4.74
C PHE A 10 -35.77 -8.46 -4.98
N ASP A 11 -36.33 -9.63 -5.15
CA ASP A 11 -35.62 -10.83 -5.58
C ASP A 11 -35.90 -11.05 -7.08
N ARG A 12 -34.84 -11.40 -7.83
CA ARG A 12 -34.93 -11.71 -9.26
C ARG A 12 -36.03 -12.74 -9.57
N ASN A 13 -36.25 -13.69 -8.66
CA ASN A 13 -37.21 -14.76 -8.81
C ASN A 13 -38.66 -14.32 -8.57
N VAL A 14 -38.86 -13.13 -8.00
CA VAL A 14 -40.22 -12.60 -7.67
C VAL A 14 -40.74 -11.64 -8.70
N ILE A 15 -39.88 -11.01 -9.51
CA ILE A 15 -40.29 -10.05 -10.53
C ILE A 15 -40.10 -10.68 -11.90
N THR A 16 -41.22 -11.11 -12.52
CA THR A 16 -41.20 -11.62 -13.88
C THR A 16 -40.93 -10.51 -14.88
N GLY A 17 -40.07 -10.79 -15.88
CA GLY A 17 -39.77 -9.87 -16.95
C GLY A 17 -38.68 -8.83 -16.68
N VAL A 18 -37.99 -8.92 -15.55
CA VAL A 18 -36.81 -8.09 -15.28
C VAL A 18 -35.59 -8.70 -15.95
N THR A 19 -35.00 -7.97 -16.89
CA THR A 19 -33.79 -8.34 -17.62
C THR A 19 -32.63 -7.45 -17.20
N GLU A 20 -31.42 -7.93 -17.43
CA GLU A 20 -30.19 -7.14 -17.24
C GLU A 20 -30.18 -5.92 -18.18
N GLY A 21 -29.60 -4.80 -17.69
CA GLY A 21 -29.47 -3.56 -18.44
C GLY A 21 -30.22 -2.37 -17.85
N ALA A 22 -30.51 -1.39 -18.68
CA ALA A 22 -31.14 -0.14 -18.26
C ALA A 22 -32.57 -0.37 -17.75
N ALA A 23 -32.85 0.15 -16.57
CA ALA A 23 -34.16 0.09 -15.94
C ALA A 23 -34.54 1.47 -15.34
N GLN A 24 -35.84 1.63 -15.04
CA GLN A 24 -36.34 2.85 -14.41
C GLN A 24 -37.18 2.52 -13.18
N LEU A 25 -36.73 3.01 -12.05
CA LEU A 25 -37.55 2.97 -10.83
C LEU A 25 -38.49 4.18 -10.83
N THR A 26 -39.81 3.89 -10.80
CA THR A 26 -40.83 4.93 -10.65
C THR A 26 -41.47 4.80 -9.27
N VAL A 27 -41.39 5.85 -8.50
CA VAL A 27 -42.07 5.96 -7.19
C VAL A 27 -43.23 6.94 -7.36
N THR A 28 -44.45 6.48 -7.13
CA THR A 28 -45.63 7.32 -7.20
C THR A 28 -46.28 7.45 -5.83
N ALA A 29 -46.39 8.68 -5.37
CA ALA A 29 -47.15 9.02 -4.18
C ALA A 29 -48.54 9.48 -4.56
N ILE A 30 -49.56 8.85 -4.00
CA ILE A 30 -50.97 9.17 -4.25
C ILE A 30 -51.61 9.60 -2.93
N ARG A 31 -52.32 10.71 -2.95
CA ARG A 31 -53.11 11.16 -1.80
C ARG A 31 -54.56 11.48 -2.22
N PRO A 32 -55.57 11.11 -1.43
CA PRO A 32 -56.93 11.56 -1.68
C PRO A 32 -57.04 13.08 -1.45
N THR A 33 -57.83 13.70 -2.28
CA THR A 33 -58.16 15.14 -2.20
C THR A 33 -59.67 15.28 -2.34
N PHE A 34 -60.24 16.47 -1.96
CA PHE A 34 -61.67 16.71 -2.02
C PHE A 34 -62.54 15.66 -1.31
N TYR A 35 -62.25 15.40 -0.02
CA TYR A 35 -62.94 14.38 0.78
C TYR A 35 -62.95 12.96 0.16
N GLY A 36 -61.91 12.62 -0.63
CA GLY A 36 -61.80 11.31 -1.26
C GLY A 36 -62.35 11.22 -2.68
N LEU A 37 -63.00 12.26 -3.19
CA LEU A 37 -63.59 12.30 -4.53
C LEU A 37 -62.59 12.47 -5.66
N ARG A 38 -61.36 12.91 -5.35
CA ARG A 38 -60.24 13.07 -6.33
C ARG A 38 -58.96 12.53 -5.72
N GLN A 39 -58.03 12.18 -6.59
CA GLN A 39 -56.66 11.77 -6.20
C GLN A 39 -55.64 12.76 -6.81
N ALA A 40 -54.71 13.18 -6.02
CA ALA A 40 -53.51 13.85 -6.51
C ALA A 40 -52.35 12.86 -6.49
N SER A 41 -51.61 12.78 -7.56
CA SER A 41 -50.42 11.91 -7.66
C SER A 41 -49.19 12.71 -8.03
N THR A 42 -48.06 12.29 -7.49
CA THR A 42 -46.74 12.80 -7.88
C THR A 42 -45.83 11.60 -8.10
N SER A 43 -45.14 11.57 -9.22
CA SER A 43 -44.23 10.49 -9.57
C SER A 43 -42.78 11.01 -9.68
N LEU A 44 -41.86 10.27 -9.07
CA LEU A 44 -40.41 10.44 -9.23
C LEU A 44 -39.89 9.27 -10.03
N ARG A 45 -39.08 9.55 -11.04
CA ARG A 45 -38.43 8.53 -11.87
C ARG A 45 -36.91 8.58 -11.63
N HIS A 46 -36.32 7.43 -11.39
CA HIS A 46 -34.88 7.29 -11.19
C HIS A 46 -34.33 6.22 -12.15
N PRO A 47 -33.44 6.57 -13.08
CA PRO A 47 -32.80 5.58 -13.93
C PRO A 47 -31.84 4.75 -13.09
N LEU A 48 -31.75 3.46 -13.40
CA LEU A 48 -30.81 2.53 -12.79
C LEU A 48 -30.39 1.48 -13.80
N GLU A 49 -29.31 0.80 -13.55
CA GLU A 49 -28.82 -0.32 -14.33
C GLU A 49 -28.92 -1.59 -13.49
N LEU A 50 -29.48 -2.62 -14.05
CA LEU A 50 -29.61 -3.93 -13.41
C LEU A 50 -28.49 -4.83 -13.90
N ARG A 51 -27.71 -5.37 -12.98
CA ARG A 51 -26.63 -6.31 -13.23
C ARG A 51 -26.86 -7.57 -12.41
N PHE A 52 -26.94 -8.71 -13.07
CA PHE A 52 -27.18 -10.01 -12.44
C PHE A 52 -26.04 -10.99 -12.68
N GLU A 53 -25.27 -10.79 -13.76
CA GLU A 53 -24.13 -11.63 -14.08
C GLU A 53 -22.86 -11.06 -13.44
N PRO A 54 -22.10 -11.91 -12.71
CA PRO A 54 -20.81 -11.46 -12.16
C PRO A 54 -19.82 -11.11 -13.28
N PRO A 55 -18.83 -10.25 -12.99
CA PRO A 55 -17.74 -9.96 -13.91
C PRO A 55 -17.01 -11.24 -14.36
N ARG A 56 -16.48 -11.24 -15.59
CA ARG A 56 -15.65 -12.34 -16.11
C ARG A 56 -14.18 -11.96 -15.98
N LEU A 57 -13.40 -12.89 -15.46
CA LEU A 57 -11.95 -12.75 -15.26
C LEU A 57 -11.18 -13.82 -16.03
N THR A 58 -10.04 -13.44 -16.60
CA THR A 58 -9.09 -14.37 -17.22
C THR A 58 -7.66 -13.93 -16.92
N VAL A 59 -6.85 -14.78 -16.29
CA VAL A 59 -5.42 -14.53 -16.07
C VAL A 59 -4.69 -14.73 -17.40
N LEU A 60 -3.91 -13.75 -17.82
CA LEU A 60 -3.17 -13.75 -19.09
C LEU A 60 -1.67 -14.03 -18.89
N SER A 61 -1.10 -13.66 -17.75
CA SER A 61 0.29 -13.96 -17.41
C SER A 61 0.43 -15.30 -16.72
N SER A 62 1.63 -15.83 -16.68
CA SER A 62 2.00 -17.11 -16.04
C SER A 62 3.28 -16.96 -15.22
N GLN A 63 3.70 -18.02 -14.53
CA GLN A 63 4.93 -18.06 -13.74
C GLN A 63 4.97 -17.01 -12.62
N HIS A 64 3.91 -16.98 -11.80
CA HIS A 64 3.88 -16.14 -10.62
C HIS A 64 4.65 -16.81 -9.48
N TYR A 65 5.82 -16.29 -9.18
CA TYR A 65 6.74 -16.80 -8.17
C TYR A 65 6.93 -15.75 -7.08
N VAL A 66 6.31 -15.97 -5.94
CA VAL A 66 6.17 -14.99 -4.87
C VAL A 66 7.08 -15.37 -3.70
N ASN A 67 8.04 -14.54 -3.37
CA ASN A 67 8.82 -14.71 -2.15
C ASN A 67 8.00 -14.28 -0.92
N HIS A 68 8.21 -14.92 0.21
CA HIS A 68 7.68 -14.43 1.49
C HIS A 68 8.25 -13.05 1.81
N GLY A 69 7.41 -12.05 1.98
CA GLY A 69 7.77 -10.64 2.09
C GLY A 69 8.06 -9.94 0.76
N GLY A 70 7.84 -10.62 -0.38
CA GLY A 70 8.13 -10.10 -1.71
C GLY A 70 6.89 -9.74 -2.52
N ALA A 71 7.13 -9.23 -3.73
CA ALA A 71 6.09 -8.76 -4.65
C ALA A 71 6.05 -9.59 -5.94
N GLU A 72 4.97 -9.47 -6.69
CA GLU A 72 4.79 -10.09 -8.00
C GLU A 72 3.82 -9.27 -8.85
N MET A 73 3.80 -9.48 -10.17
CA MET A 73 2.91 -8.81 -11.11
C MET A 73 2.05 -9.82 -11.87
N VAL A 74 0.77 -9.51 -12.06
CA VAL A 74 -0.16 -10.26 -12.89
C VAL A 74 -0.73 -9.38 -14.00
N VAL A 75 -0.89 -9.97 -15.18
CA VAL A 75 -1.68 -9.39 -16.28
C VAL A 75 -2.94 -10.23 -16.44
N TYR A 76 -4.09 -9.58 -16.46
CA TYR A 76 -5.38 -10.25 -16.54
C TYR A 76 -6.38 -9.46 -17.40
N ARG A 77 -7.48 -10.10 -17.76
CA ARG A 77 -8.62 -9.47 -18.44
C ARG A 77 -9.82 -9.49 -17.54
N VAL A 78 -10.60 -8.40 -17.53
CA VAL A 78 -11.86 -8.28 -16.81
C VAL A 78 -12.93 -7.68 -17.72
N THR A 79 -14.14 -8.20 -17.68
CA THR A 79 -15.31 -7.68 -18.39
C THR A 79 -16.56 -7.80 -17.51
N PRO A 80 -17.37 -6.73 -17.44
CA PRO A 80 -17.21 -5.41 -18.07
C PRO A 80 -16.05 -4.61 -17.48
N THR A 81 -15.69 -3.48 -18.09
CA THR A 81 -14.48 -2.70 -17.73
C THR A 81 -14.69 -1.71 -16.58
N ASP A 82 -15.93 -1.42 -16.24
CA ASP A 82 -16.35 -0.48 -15.19
C ASP A 82 -16.46 -1.12 -13.79
N VAL A 83 -15.66 -2.15 -13.55
CA VAL A 83 -15.61 -2.89 -12.29
C VAL A 83 -14.35 -2.58 -11.49
N GLU A 84 -14.44 -2.67 -10.17
CA GLU A 84 -13.28 -2.78 -9.31
C GLU A 84 -12.62 -4.13 -9.56
N SER A 85 -11.31 -4.15 -9.79
CA SER A 85 -10.59 -5.40 -9.98
C SER A 85 -9.13 -5.31 -9.54
N GLY A 86 -8.53 -6.45 -9.22
CA GLY A 86 -7.16 -6.54 -8.74
C GLY A 86 -6.80 -7.93 -8.26
N VAL A 87 -5.92 -8.01 -7.28
CA VAL A 87 -5.52 -9.26 -6.63
C VAL A 87 -5.88 -9.22 -5.14
N LEU A 88 -6.46 -10.29 -4.64
CA LEU A 88 -6.61 -10.57 -3.22
C LEU A 88 -5.54 -11.57 -2.81
N VAL A 89 -4.76 -11.22 -1.79
CA VAL A 89 -3.85 -12.13 -1.08
C VAL A 89 -4.39 -12.23 0.34
N ASP A 90 -5.02 -13.35 0.65
CA ASP A 90 -5.87 -13.48 1.83
C ASP A 90 -6.97 -12.41 1.84
N GLU A 91 -7.00 -11.52 2.83
CA GLU A 91 -7.94 -10.38 2.90
C GLU A 91 -7.37 -9.09 2.29
N GLN A 92 -6.09 -9.08 1.90
CA GLN A 92 -5.41 -7.90 1.39
C GLN A 92 -5.70 -7.68 -0.10
N PHE A 93 -6.38 -6.59 -0.43
CA PHE A 93 -6.64 -6.18 -1.81
C PHE A 93 -5.52 -5.30 -2.38
N TYR A 94 -5.11 -5.64 -3.60
CA TYR A 94 -4.17 -4.88 -4.43
C TYR A 94 -4.88 -4.48 -5.72
N PRO A 95 -5.12 -3.19 -5.95
CA PRO A 95 -5.90 -2.73 -7.09
C PRO A 95 -5.19 -2.96 -8.43
N GLY A 96 -5.99 -3.21 -9.46
CA GLY A 96 -5.52 -3.33 -10.83
C GLY A 96 -5.64 -2.02 -11.60
N PHE A 97 -4.68 -1.78 -12.48
CA PHE A 97 -4.58 -0.60 -13.33
C PHE A 97 -4.78 -0.98 -14.81
N PRO A 98 -5.22 -0.04 -15.68
CA PRO A 98 -5.24 -0.28 -17.12
C PRO A 98 -3.88 -0.75 -17.63
N ALA A 99 -3.85 -1.76 -18.48
CA ALA A 99 -2.60 -2.32 -18.97
C ALA A 99 -1.76 -1.29 -19.77
N THR A 100 -2.41 -0.33 -20.40
CA THR A 100 -1.76 0.81 -21.07
C THR A 100 -0.93 1.67 -20.11
N SER A 101 -1.33 1.76 -18.84
CA SER A 101 -0.60 2.47 -17.78
C SER A 101 0.75 1.81 -17.44
N ALA A 102 0.87 0.51 -17.71
CA ALA A 102 2.12 -0.24 -17.58
C ALA A 102 2.96 -0.28 -18.88
N GLY A 103 2.58 0.47 -19.90
CA GLY A 103 3.27 0.49 -21.20
C GLY A 103 2.91 -0.68 -22.12
N ILE A 104 1.83 -1.41 -21.85
CA ILE A 104 1.31 -2.43 -22.75
C ILE A 104 0.51 -1.75 -23.86
N THR A 105 1.12 -1.69 -25.06
CA THR A 105 0.54 -1.03 -26.22
C THR A 105 -0.56 -1.90 -26.88
N GLY A 106 -1.58 -1.26 -27.47
CA GLY A 106 -2.69 -1.98 -28.13
C GLY A 106 -3.57 -2.79 -27.18
N ALA A 107 -3.43 -2.63 -25.88
CA ALA A 107 -4.37 -3.20 -24.91
C ALA A 107 -5.69 -2.44 -24.97
N ASP A 108 -6.79 -3.19 -24.97
CA ASP A 108 -8.13 -2.65 -24.74
C ASP A 108 -8.36 -2.38 -23.24
N ASP A 109 -9.42 -1.66 -22.91
CA ASP A 109 -9.74 -1.28 -21.53
C ASP A 109 -10.06 -2.48 -20.63
N SER A 110 -10.28 -3.67 -21.19
CA SER A 110 -10.50 -4.89 -20.41
C SER A 110 -9.21 -5.48 -19.84
N ARG A 111 -8.06 -5.14 -20.42
CA ARG A 111 -6.77 -5.67 -20.00
C ARG A 111 -6.18 -4.85 -18.85
N ARG A 112 -5.84 -5.51 -17.76
CA ARG A 112 -5.37 -4.91 -16.50
C ARG A 112 -4.05 -5.51 -16.07
N VAL A 113 -3.34 -4.75 -15.25
CA VAL A 113 -2.12 -5.16 -14.56
C VAL A 113 -2.28 -4.85 -13.08
N ALA A 114 -1.87 -5.75 -12.21
CA ALA A 114 -1.77 -5.50 -10.78
C ALA A 114 -0.42 -5.98 -10.24
N PHE A 115 0.20 -5.17 -9.39
CA PHE A 115 1.24 -5.63 -8.48
C PHE A 115 0.59 -6.11 -7.19
N PHE A 116 1.08 -7.20 -6.63
CA PHE A 116 0.61 -7.75 -5.36
C PHE A 116 1.79 -8.31 -4.56
N ALA A 117 1.61 -8.56 -3.28
CA ALA A 117 2.67 -9.07 -2.41
C ALA A 117 2.14 -10.14 -1.45
N LEU A 118 3.00 -11.08 -1.09
CA LEU A 118 2.85 -11.92 0.08
C LEU A 118 3.65 -11.29 1.21
N LEU A 119 2.98 -10.65 2.15
CA LEU A 119 3.64 -9.89 3.22
C LEU A 119 4.38 -10.83 4.18
N HIS A 120 5.40 -10.30 4.86
CA HIS A 120 6.25 -11.03 5.80
C HIS A 120 5.50 -11.69 6.97
N ASN A 121 4.30 -11.20 7.30
CA ASN A 121 3.45 -11.67 8.40
C ASN A 121 2.23 -12.48 7.92
N GLN A 122 2.10 -12.75 6.61
CA GLN A 122 1.07 -13.62 6.05
C GLN A 122 1.55 -15.09 6.00
N ASP A 123 0.60 -16.01 5.99
CA ASP A 123 0.89 -17.42 5.80
C ASP A 123 1.45 -17.70 4.39
N LEU A 124 2.40 -18.61 4.26
CA LEU A 124 2.96 -19.03 2.96
C LEU A 124 1.91 -19.65 2.03
N HIS A 125 0.82 -20.15 2.59
CA HIS A 125 -0.29 -20.76 1.88
C HIS A 125 -1.49 -19.83 1.79
N ALA A 126 -1.31 -18.52 2.04
CA ALA A 126 -2.36 -17.53 1.89
C ALA A 126 -2.98 -17.63 0.48
N PRO A 127 -4.30 -17.74 0.36
CA PRO A 127 -4.95 -17.83 -0.94
C PRO A 127 -4.71 -16.55 -1.76
N MET A 128 -4.41 -16.72 -3.05
CA MET A 128 -4.21 -15.63 -3.98
C MET A 128 -5.20 -15.74 -5.13
N HIS A 129 -6.01 -14.71 -5.33
CA HIS A 129 -7.03 -14.70 -6.37
C HIS A 129 -6.98 -13.40 -7.16
N VAL A 130 -7.18 -13.49 -8.47
CA VAL A 130 -7.63 -12.31 -9.23
C VAL A 130 -9.10 -12.09 -8.88
N PHE A 131 -9.45 -10.87 -8.54
CA PHE A 131 -10.75 -10.48 -8.02
C PHE A 131 -11.38 -9.38 -8.87
N ALA A 132 -12.70 -9.42 -9.02
CA ALA A 132 -13.47 -8.32 -9.57
C ALA A 132 -14.83 -8.20 -8.88
N ARG A 133 -15.31 -6.97 -8.71
CA ARG A 133 -16.62 -6.62 -8.17
C ARG A 133 -17.25 -5.53 -9.02
N ASP A 134 -18.46 -5.74 -9.46
CA ASP A 134 -19.23 -4.73 -10.17
C ASP A 134 -19.93 -3.73 -9.22
N PRO A 135 -20.46 -2.59 -9.73
CA PRO A 135 -21.20 -1.62 -8.93
C PRO A 135 -22.47 -2.17 -8.26
N ALA A 136 -23.02 -3.29 -8.73
CA ALA A 136 -24.17 -3.95 -8.12
C ALA A 136 -23.78 -4.90 -6.97
N GLY A 137 -22.46 -5.17 -6.81
CA GLY A 137 -21.91 -6.02 -5.77
C GLY A 137 -21.73 -7.48 -6.20
N ASN A 138 -21.89 -7.82 -7.48
CA ASN A 138 -21.57 -9.15 -7.97
C ASN A 138 -20.05 -9.35 -8.03
N GLU A 139 -19.56 -10.47 -7.49
CA GLU A 139 -18.13 -10.76 -7.36
C GLU A 139 -17.72 -11.98 -8.18
N THR A 140 -16.50 -11.94 -8.68
CA THR A 140 -15.80 -13.10 -9.23
C THR A 140 -14.40 -13.19 -8.66
N ARG A 141 -13.97 -14.42 -8.36
CA ARG A 141 -12.61 -14.77 -7.94
C ARG A 141 -12.11 -15.90 -8.83
N VAL A 142 -10.88 -15.74 -9.30
CA VAL A 142 -10.17 -16.76 -10.07
C VAL A 142 -8.86 -17.04 -9.38
N ASP A 143 -8.61 -18.31 -9.06
CA ASP A 143 -7.36 -18.72 -8.42
C ASP A 143 -6.16 -18.35 -9.28
N LEU A 144 -5.18 -17.73 -8.66
CA LEU A 144 -3.92 -17.39 -9.31
C LEU A 144 -2.98 -18.60 -9.22
N ASP A 145 -2.61 -19.16 -10.38
CA ASP A 145 -1.55 -20.17 -10.43
C ASP A 145 -0.22 -19.52 -10.02
N HIS A 146 0.29 -19.90 -8.85
CA HIS A 146 1.47 -19.32 -8.25
C HIS A 146 2.30 -20.34 -7.47
N ARG A 147 3.55 -19.96 -7.20
CA ARG A 147 4.43 -20.70 -6.31
C ARG A 147 5.05 -19.74 -5.30
N THR A 148 4.93 -20.07 -4.02
CA THR A 148 5.52 -19.33 -2.92
C THR A 148 6.89 -19.87 -2.54
N PHE A 149 7.80 -18.98 -2.12
CA PHE A 149 9.13 -19.30 -1.65
C PHE A 149 9.34 -18.79 -0.23
N PRO A 150 9.55 -19.70 0.74
CA PRO A 150 9.76 -19.30 2.13
C PRO A 150 11.06 -18.51 2.30
N LYS A 151 11.05 -17.55 3.23
CA LYS A 151 12.23 -16.82 3.69
C LYS A 151 12.41 -17.01 5.17
N ASN A 152 13.64 -17.28 5.59
CA ASN A 152 14.00 -17.30 7.00
C ASN A 152 14.37 -15.89 7.41
N PHE A 153 13.49 -15.23 8.14
CA PHE A 153 13.74 -13.90 8.69
C PHE A 153 14.63 -13.98 9.93
N ARG A 154 15.61 -13.09 10.03
CA ARG A 154 16.57 -13.04 11.12
C ARG A 154 15.87 -12.64 12.43
N ARG A 155 16.41 -13.12 13.56
CA ARG A 155 15.95 -12.75 14.89
C ARG A 155 17.11 -12.10 15.63
N ARG A 156 16.88 -10.94 16.26
CA ARG A 156 17.89 -10.19 17.01
C ARG A 156 17.35 -9.78 18.36
N ARG A 157 18.25 -9.71 19.34
CA ARG A 157 18.01 -9.09 20.65
C ARG A 157 18.79 -7.78 20.67
N ILE A 158 18.12 -6.69 21.00
CA ILE A 158 18.68 -5.34 21.02
C ILE A 158 18.55 -4.80 22.44
N THR A 159 19.66 -4.46 23.06
CA THR A 159 19.62 -3.79 24.36
C THR A 159 19.50 -2.29 24.13
N VAL A 160 18.52 -1.67 24.77
CA VAL A 160 18.33 -0.22 24.84
C VAL A 160 18.70 0.26 26.26
N GLY A 161 19.51 1.29 26.34
CA GLY A 161 19.91 1.89 27.60
C GLY A 161 19.36 3.31 27.73
N ASP A 162 19.51 3.88 28.92
CA ASP A 162 19.02 5.21 29.28
C ASP A 162 19.53 6.30 28.33
N ASP A 163 20.82 6.31 28.02
CA ASP A 163 21.43 7.32 27.13
C ASP A 163 20.76 7.33 25.75
N PHE A 164 20.41 6.14 25.22
CA PHE A 164 19.71 6.03 23.93
C PHE A 164 18.30 6.58 24.05
N ILE A 165 17.53 6.15 25.06
CA ILE A 165 16.14 6.57 25.26
C ILE A 165 16.05 8.08 25.49
N GLN A 166 16.89 8.62 26.38
CA GLN A 166 16.95 10.05 26.71
C GLN A 166 17.35 10.93 25.52
N ARG A 167 18.07 10.38 24.56
CA ARG A 167 18.43 11.09 23.32
C ARG A 167 17.31 11.05 22.29
N VAL A 168 16.74 9.88 22.01
CA VAL A 168 15.83 9.72 20.85
C VAL A 168 14.40 10.11 21.16
N VAL A 169 13.86 9.78 22.34
CA VAL A 169 12.45 10.01 22.67
C VAL A 169 12.11 11.50 22.75
N PRO A 170 12.86 12.36 23.44
CA PRO A 170 12.60 13.80 23.42
C PRO A 170 12.78 14.41 22.03
N ALA A 171 13.81 14.01 21.27
CA ALA A 171 14.05 14.54 19.92
C ALA A 171 12.89 14.22 18.96
N ILE A 172 12.30 13.02 19.06
CA ILE A 172 11.10 12.66 18.29
C ILE A 172 9.90 13.48 18.75
N ALA A 173 9.71 13.63 20.07
CA ALA A 173 8.58 14.39 20.62
C ALA A 173 8.65 15.89 20.26
N GLU A 174 9.84 16.47 20.14
CA GLU A 174 10.04 17.85 19.70
C GLU A 174 9.50 18.09 18.28
N GLN A 175 9.65 17.12 17.39
CA GLN A 175 9.30 17.22 15.97
C GLN A 175 7.92 16.62 15.61
N SER A 176 7.30 15.84 16.51
CA SER A 176 6.07 15.08 16.22
C SER A 176 4.96 15.36 17.23
N ASP A 177 3.85 15.95 16.75
CA ASP A 177 2.64 16.16 17.57
C ASP A 177 2.07 14.84 18.08
N ALA A 178 2.07 13.81 17.24
CA ALA A 178 1.62 12.47 17.60
C ALA A 178 2.44 11.88 18.76
N ALA A 179 3.78 11.98 18.68
CA ALA A 179 4.65 11.54 19.77
C ALA A 179 4.38 12.32 21.06
N ARG A 180 4.20 13.65 20.99
CA ARG A 180 3.84 14.45 22.17
C ARG A 180 2.52 14.01 22.79
N ALA A 181 1.51 13.72 21.96
CA ALA A 181 0.23 13.25 22.44
C ALA A 181 0.35 11.88 23.15
N LEU A 182 1.08 10.94 22.57
CA LEU A 182 1.32 9.61 23.16
C LEU A 182 2.06 9.68 24.49
N LEU A 183 2.94 10.67 24.66
CA LEU A 183 3.77 10.83 25.87
C LEU A 183 3.15 11.75 26.94
N SER A 184 2.04 12.42 26.66
CA SER A 184 1.45 13.48 27.49
C SER A 184 1.13 13.06 28.92
N ASN A 185 0.80 11.78 29.12
CA ASN A 185 0.44 11.21 30.43
C ASN A 185 1.47 10.21 30.96
N VAL A 186 2.68 10.19 30.37
CA VAL A 186 3.78 9.29 30.80
C VAL A 186 4.83 10.12 31.53
N PRO A 187 5.18 9.81 32.80
CA PRO A 187 6.21 10.52 33.54
C PRO A 187 7.54 10.56 32.78
N GLU A 188 8.29 11.67 32.97
CA GLU A 188 9.56 11.84 32.24
C GLU A 188 10.65 10.84 32.68
N ASP A 189 10.58 10.37 33.89
CA ASP A 189 11.49 9.37 34.48
C ASP A 189 11.10 7.92 34.15
N ASP A 190 9.88 7.67 33.61
CA ASP A 190 9.50 6.35 33.10
C ASP A 190 10.01 6.14 31.67
N LEU A 191 11.34 5.99 31.56
CA LEU A 191 12.03 5.83 30.26
C LEU A 191 11.52 4.64 29.46
N VAL A 192 11.22 3.53 30.10
CA VAL A 192 10.77 2.30 29.44
C VAL A 192 9.40 2.50 28.79
N THR A 193 8.43 2.98 29.54
CA THR A 193 7.08 3.24 28.98
C THR A 193 7.14 4.27 27.86
N ARG A 194 7.91 5.34 28.01
CA ARG A 194 8.11 6.36 26.97
C ARG A 194 8.69 5.76 25.68
N TYR A 195 9.72 4.92 25.82
CA TYR A 195 10.32 4.22 24.69
C TYR A 195 9.34 3.28 23.99
N VAL A 196 8.61 2.46 24.76
CA VAL A 196 7.62 1.51 24.22
C VAL A 196 6.52 2.24 23.46
N ARG A 197 6.00 3.38 23.99
CA ARG A 197 5.01 4.21 23.27
C ARG A 197 5.54 4.68 21.92
N ILE A 198 6.76 5.11 21.84
CA ILE A 198 7.37 5.53 20.56
C ILE A 198 7.62 4.32 19.65
N ASN A 199 8.16 3.23 20.18
CA ASN A 199 8.54 2.09 19.35
C ASN A 199 7.34 1.25 18.90
N THR A 200 6.21 1.28 19.61
CA THR A 200 5.00 0.52 19.30
C THR A 200 3.89 1.41 18.74
N ASP A 201 3.38 2.36 19.54
CA ASP A 201 2.17 3.10 19.18
C ASP A 201 2.46 4.10 18.04
N LEU A 202 3.55 4.87 18.14
CA LEU A 202 3.93 5.80 17.06
C LEU A 202 4.33 5.07 15.79
N ARG A 203 4.96 3.90 15.88
CA ARG A 203 5.28 3.05 14.72
C ARG A 203 4.01 2.62 14.00
N GLN A 204 2.96 2.25 14.72
CA GLN A 204 1.67 1.90 14.14
C GLN A 204 1.03 3.11 13.43
N GLU A 205 0.99 4.28 14.07
CA GLU A 205 0.47 5.51 13.46
C GLU A 205 1.24 5.88 12.18
N ASN A 206 2.56 5.71 12.17
CA ASN A 206 3.37 5.94 10.98
C ASN A 206 3.05 4.93 9.86
N ALA A 207 2.78 3.67 10.18
CA ALA A 207 2.35 2.67 9.20
C ALA A 207 0.98 3.02 8.59
N GLU A 208 0.03 3.46 9.41
CA GLU A 208 -1.30 3.92 8.97
C GLU A 208 -1.18 5.16 8.06
N TYR A 209 -0.29 6.09 8.39
CA TYR A 209 0.01 7.24 7.54
C TYR A 209 0.54 6.83 6.17
N LEU A 210 1.47 5.86 6.11
CA LEU A 210 2.03 5.36 4.84
C LEU A 210 0.97 4.65 3.99
N LEU A 211 0.02 3.94 4.61
CA LEU A 211 -1.13 3.36 3.90
C LEU A 211 -2.01 4.43 3.26
N ALA A 212 -2.34 5.49 4.01
CA ALA A 212 -3.15 6.61 3.50
C ALA A 212 -2.39 7.41 2.41
N LEU A 213 -1.08 7.57 2.56
CA LEU A 213 -0.24 8.24 1.58
C LEU A 213 -0.22 7.52 0.23
N ALA A 214 -0.26 6.18 0.25
CA ALA A 214 -0.23 5.35 -0.93
C ALA A 214 -1.48 5.48 -1.84
N GLU A 215 -2.59 6.00 -1.32
CA GLU A 215 -3.80 6.29 -2.12
C GLU A 215 -3.55 7.37 -3.19
N LYS A 216 -2.50 8.18 -3.03
CA LYS A 216 -2.10 9.25 -3.96
C LYS A 216 -1.21 8.77 -5.11
N THR A 217 -1.08 7.46 -5.31
CA THR A 217 -0.17 6.91 -6.34
C THR A 217 -0.60 7.32 -7.75
N GLU A 218 0.39 7.62 -8.59
CA GLU A 218 0.19 7.81 -10.02
C GLU A 218 -0.31 6.50 -10.67
N PRO A 219 -1.33 6.55 -11.54
CA PRO A 219 -1.90 5.33 -12.13
C PRO A 219 -1.02 4.67 -13.19
N ARG A 220 0.15 5.21 -13.49
CA ARG A 220 1.10 4.76 -14.53
C ARG A 220 2.47 4.45 -13.93
N LEU A 221 3.23 3.56 -14.57
CA LEU A 221 4.63 3.32 -14.21
C LEU A 221 5.48 4.56 -14.52
N LEU A 222 6.20 5.05 -13.50
CA LEU A 222 7.15 6.16 -13.61
C LEU A 222 8.60 5.68 -13.66
N TRP A 223 8.88 4.45 -13.27
CA TRP A 223 10.22 3.87 -13.14
C TRP A 223 10.62 3.00 -14.34
N GLN A 224 11.93 2.80 -14.49
CA GLN A 224 12.51 1.96 -15.55
C GLN A 224 13.69 1.17 -15.00
N GLY A 225 13.79 -0.12 -15.37
CA GLY A 225 14.89 -0.99 -14.96
C GLY A 225 14.97 -1.19 -13.44
N PRO A 226 16.08 -1.73 -12.94
CA PRO A 226 16.26 -2.00 -11.52
C PRO A 226 16.42 -0.72 -10.71
N PHE A 227 15.95 -0.77 -9.47
CA PHE A 227 16.16 0.27 -8.48
C PHE A 227 17.63 0.26 -8.02
N ARG A 228 18.14 1.41 -7.61
CA ARG A 228 19.53 1.53 -7.13
C ARG A 228 19.56 1.44 -5.61
N GLN A 229 20.41 0.56 -5.09
CA GLN A 229 20.80 0.55 -3.70
C GLN A 229 21.81 1.68 -3.42
N LEU A 230 21.90 2.13 -2.15
CA LEU A 230 22.96 3.05 -1.71
C LEU A 230 24.34 2.42 -2.00
N GLY A 231 25.13 3.08 -2.84
CA GLY A 231 26.46 2.59 -3.22
C GLY A 231 27.45 2.63 -2.04
N ASN A 232 28.41 1.72 -2.05
CA ASN A 232 29.46 1.62 -1.01
C ASN A 232 28.93 1.56 0.42
N SER A 233 27.73 0.97 0.61
CA SER A 233 27.11 0.77 1.90
C SER A 233 27.24 -0.65 2.41
N GLN A 234 27.32 -0.79 3.73
CA GLN A 234 27.22 -2.06 4.43
C GLN A 234 25.78 -2.27 4.89
N VAL A 235 25.26 -3.48 4.71
CA VAL A 235 23.95 -3.87 5.25
C VAL A 235 24.10 -4.19 6.73
N GLU A 236 23.54 -3.37 7.61
CA GLU A 236 23.52 -3.61 9.05
C GLU A 236 22.30 -4.43 9.49
N SER A 237 21.15 -4.14 8.90
CA SER A 237 19.92 -4.87 9.13
C SER A 237 19.14 -5.10 7.82
N GLY A 238 18.56 -6.28 7.71
CA GLY A 238 17.74 -6.66 6.56
C GLY A 238 16.24 -6.50 6.79
N PHE A 239 15.49 -6.73 5.71
CA PHE A 239 14.04 -6.71 5.73
C PHE A 239 13.48 -7.87 6.57
N ALA A 240 12.44 -7.57 7.35
CA ALA A 240 11.73 -8.47 8.24
C ALA A 240 12.59 -9.10 9.35
N ASP A 241 13.68 -8.41 9.78
CA ASP A 241 14.42 -8.78 10.99
C ASP A 241 13.49 -8.63 12.22
N HIS A 242 13.22 -9.72 12.93
CA HIS A 242 12.47 -9.73 14.18
C HIS A 242 13.36 -9.26 15.32
N ARG A 243 12.98 -8.17 15.96
CA ARG A 243 13.76 -7.51 17.03
C ARG A 243 13.06 -7.66 18.38
N THR A 244 13.74 -8.26 19.35
CA THR A 244 13.34 -8.26 20.75
C THR A 244 14.15 -7.20 21.48
N TYR A 245 13.47 -6.20 22.05
CA TYR A 245 14.12 -5.11 22.78
C TYR A 245 14.23 -5.43 24.25
N LEU A 246 15.43 -5.22 24.80
CA LEU A 246 15.76 -5.50 26.18
C LEU A 246 16.16 -4.21 26.89
N TYR A 247 15.66 -4.04 28.11
CA TYR A 247 16.09 -3.00 29.03
C TYR A 247 16.46 -3.67 30.36
N ASP A 248 17.67 -3.44 30.86
CA ASP A 248 18.23 -4.12 32.06
C ASP A 248 18.04 -5.66 32.01
N GLY A 249 18.26 -6.23 30.82
CA GLY A 249 18.16 -7.67 30.60
C GLY A 249 16.71 -8.22 30.49
N ARG A 250 15.70 -7.40 30.70
CA ARG A 250 14.28 -7.76 30.59
C ARG A 250 13.74 -7.38 29.21
N GLU A 251 12.91 -8.24 28.65
CA GLU A 251 12.18 -7.94 27.42
C GLU A 251 11.12 -6.87 27.69
N ILE A 252 11.12 -5.81 26.87
CA ILE A 252 10.20 -4.68 26.98
C ILE A 252 9.32 -4.50 25.74
N ASP A 253 9.76 -4.98 24.57
CA ASP A 253 9.01 -4.85 23.30
C ASP A 253 9.52 -5.82 22.25
N GLN A 254 8.68 -6.08 21.24
CA GLN A 254 9.01 -6.85 20.03
C GLN A 254 8.52 -6.09 18.80
N GLN A 255 9.40 -5.88 17.83
CA GLN A 255 9.06 -5.22 16.56
C GLN A 255 9.71 -5.96 15.38
N VAL A 256 9.20 -5.68 14.18
CA VAL A 256 9.79 -6.17 12.94
C VAL A 256 10.40 -5.01 12.17
N HIS A 257 11.63 -5.16 11.73
CA HIS A 257 12.33 -4.17 10.92
C HIS A 257 11.91 -4.31 9.44
N LEU A 258 11.16 -3.35 8.92
CA LEU A 258 10.52 -3.43 7.61
C LEU A 258 11.25 -2.61 6.54
N GLY A 259 12.57 -2.73 6.49
CA GLY A 259 13.45 -2.08 5.52
C GLY A 259 14.85 -2.66 5.55
N PHE A 260 15.78 -1.93 4.96
CA PHE A 260 17.21 -2.18 5.04
C PHE A 260 17.89 -1.00 5.70
N ASP A 261 18.72 -1.27 6.71
CA ASP A 261 19.63 -0.28 7.29
C ASP A 261 20.96 -0.38 6.53
N LEU A 262 21.30 0.70 5.81
CA LEU A 262 22.45 0.81 4.94
C LEU A 262 23.42 1.86 5.49
N ALA A 263 24.52 1.40 6.10
CA ALA A 263 25.55 2.27 6.65
C ALA A 263 26.62 2.57 5.59
N ALA A 264 26.99 3.83 5.53
CA ALA A 264 28.09 4.34 4.70
C ALA A 264 28.90 5.37 5.52
N THR A 265 29.68 6.21 4.86
CA THR A 265 30.27 7.39 5.52
C THR A 265 29.15 8.31 6.03
N ALA A 266 29.33 8.89 7.22
CA ALA A 266 28.35 9.79 7.79
C ALA A 266 28.04 10.96 6.85
N ASN A 267 26.76 11.37 6.82
CA ASN A 267 26.27 12.47 6.01
C ASN A 267 26.47 12.26 4.49
N VAL A 268 26.38 11.00 4.02
CA VAL A 268 26.50 10.69 2.59
C VAL A 268 25.26 11.18 1.83
N ALA A 269 25.44 11.57 0.57
CA ALA A 269 24.32 11.93 -0.32
C ALA A 269 23.40 10.73 -0.54
N ILE A 270 22.12 10.93 -0.31
CA ILE A 270 21.07 9.94 -0.58
C ILE A 270 20.42 10.26 -1.92
N LEU A 271 20.45 9.26 -2.79
CA LEU A 271 20.00 9.40 -4.18
C LEU A 271 18.67 8.68 -4.37
N ALA A 272 17.78 9.25 -5.19
CA ALA A 272 16.54 8.59 -5.59
C ALA A 272 16.85 7.25 -6.29
N SER A 273 16.26 6.17 -5.78
CA SER A 273 16.53 4.79 -6.23
C SER A 273 16.03 4.54 -7.65
N ASN A 274 14.96 5.24 -8.07
CA ASN A 274 14.45 5.27 -9.44
C ASN A 274 13.67 6.57 -9.70
N HIS A 275 13.16 6.75 -10.92
CA HIS A 275 12.31 7.88 -11.29
C HIS A 275 10.99 7.84 -10.53
N GLY A 276 10.45 8.99 -10.17
CA GLY A 276 9.16 9.08 -9.47
C GLY A 276 8.79 10.51 -9.10
N VAL A 277 7.77 10.64 -8.27
CA VAL A 277 7.29 11.92 -7.72
C VAL A 277 7.35 11.85 -6.20
N VAL A 278 7.88 12.89 -5.57
CA VAL A 278 7.94 12.99 -4.10
C VAL A 278 6.53 13.19 -3.55
N ILE A 279 6.08 12.28 -2.69
CA ILE A 279 4.75 12.34 -2.06
C ILE A 279 4.82 12.66 -0.57
N HIS A 280 6.02 12.57 0.04
CA HIS A 280 6.32 13.01 1.42
C HIS A 280 7.76 13.50 1.49
N ALA A 281 7.99 14.61 2.19
CA ALA A 281 9.30 15.20 2.42
C ALA A 281 9.29 16.03 3.71
N ASP A 282 9.26 15.34 4.86
CA ASP A 282 9.16 15.97 6.18
C ASP A 282 9.55 14.98 7.29
N PHE A 283 9.43 15.41 8.55
CA PHE A 283 9.64 14.55 9.71
C PHE A 283 8.46 13.57 9.89
N LEU A 284 8.75 12.27 10.01
CA LEU A 284 7.76 11.20 10.17
C LEU A 284 8.11 10.29 11.35
N GLY A 285 7.80 10.72 12.54
CA GLY A 285 7.88 9.95 13.80
C GLY A 285 9.14 9.12 13.94
N ILE A 286 9.02 7.79 13.94
CA ILE A 286 10.18 6.88 14.10
C ILE A 286 11.16 6.96 12.93
N TYR A 287 10.71 7.34 11.74
CA TYR A 287 11.54 7.47 10.55
C TYR A 287 12.41 8.75 10.56
N GLY A 288 12.12 9.72 11.45
CA GLY A 288 12.82 11.00 11.45
C GLY A 288 12.55 11.80 10.17
N ASN A 289 13.51 12.59 9.71
CA ASN A 289 13.42 13.24 8.40
C ASN A 289 13.33 12.16 7.31
N CYS A 290 12.26 12.20 6.56
CA CYS A 290 11.85 11.11 5.67
C CYS A 290 11.41 11.66 4.31
N VAL A 291 11.81 10.99 3.25
CA VAL A 291 11.32 11.21 1.89
C VAL A 291 10.64 9.94 1.41
N VAL A 292 9.44 10.07 0.83
CA VAL A 292 8.76 8.99 0.11
C VAL A 292 8.56 9.40 -1.33
N VAL A 293 9.02 8.56 -2.25
CA VAL A 293 8.89 8.75 -3.69
C VAL A 293 7.89 7.73 -4.24
N ASP A 294 6.83 8.21 -4.90
CA ASP A 294 5.89 7.36 -5.63
C ASP A 294 6.45 7.06 -7.03
N HIS A 295 6.47 5.79 -7.37
CA HIS A 295 6.94 5.28 -8.66
C HIS A 295 5.78 4.86 -9.57
N GLY A 296 4.54 5.08 -9.10
CA GLY A 296 3.31 4.76 -9.78
C GLY A 296 2.82 3.34 -9.54
N MET A 297 1.53 3.13 -9.79
CA MET A 297 0.81 1.86 -9.64
C MET A 297 0.97 1.24 -8.23
N GLY A 298 1.01 2.08 -7.19
CA GLY A 298 1.14 1.67 -5.80
C GLY A 298 2.55 1.35 -5.32
N LEU A 299 3.58 1.49 -6.17
CA LEU A 299 4.97 1.25 -5.79
C LEU A 299 5.62 2.52 -5.26
N GLN A 300 6.19 2.48 -4.05
CA GLN A 300 6.90 3.60 -3.46
C GLN A 300 8.25 3.16 -2.88
N SER A 301 9.17 4.12 -2.75
CA SER A 301 10.39 3.97 -1.96
C SER A 301 10.45 5.01 -0.85
N LEU A 302 10.87 4.58 0.33
CA LEU A 302 11.00 5.39 1.54
C LEU A 302 12.48 5.48 1.93
N TYR A 303 12.90 6.70 2.25
CA TYR A 303 14.27 7.06 2.67
C TYR A 303 14.19 7.78 4.01
N ALA A 304 14.70 7.17 5.08
CA ALA A 304 14.54 7.67 6.43
C ALA A 304 15.86 7.94 7.16
N HIS A 305 15.74 8.51 8.33
CA HIS A 305 16.83 8.94 9.23
C HIS A 305 17.72 10.03 8.64
N LEU A 306 17.19 10.82 7.68
CA LEU A 306 17.97 11.84 6.98
C LEU A 306 18.38 12.98 7.93
N SER A 307 19.59 13.51 7.73
CA SER A 307 20.05 14.76 8.39
C SER A 307 19.46 15.99 7.71
N SER A 308 19.23 15.91 6.39
CA SER A 308 18.61 16.99 5.60
C SER A 308 17.81 16.42 4.44
N ILE A 309 16.74 17.12 4.06
CA ILE A 309 15.89 16.84 2.89
C ILE A 309 16.21 17.89 1.84
N GLY A 310 16.46 17.46 0.60
CA GLY A 310 16.81 18.31 -0.54
C GLY A 310 15.71 18.47 -1.59
N VAL A 311 14.52 17.95 -1.32
CA VAL A 311 13.36 17.95 -2.23
C VAL A 311 12.09 18.32 -1.48
N GLN A 312 11.02 18.62 -2.21
CA GLN A 312 9.70 18.92 -1.64
C GLN A 312 8.61 18.05 -2.28
N VAL A 313 7.47 17.95 -1.62
CA VAL A 313 6.31 17.22 -2.15
C VAL A 313 5.88 17.82 -3.50
N GLY A 314 5.67 16.93 -4.48
CA GLY A 314 5.33 17.28 -5.86
C GLY A 314 6.54 17.32 -6.81
N ASP A 315 7.77 17.31 -6.30
CA ASP A 315 8.94 17.28 -7.16
C ASP A 315 9.03 15.95 -7.93
N ALA A 316 9.25 16.04 -9.24
CA ALA A 316 9.64 14.89 -10.04
C ALA A 316 11.15 14.65 -9.85
N VAL A 317 11.52 13.43 -9.51
CA VAL A 317 12.91 13.02 -9.30
C VAL A 317 13.35 12.02 -10.35
N ALA A 318 14.60 12.15 -10.79
CA ALA A 318 15.24 11.18 -11.68
C ALA A 318 16.04 10.15 -10.86
N GLN A 319 16.20 8.93 -11.40
CA GLN A 319 17.09 7.94 -10.81
C GLN A 319 18.51 8.51 -10.61
N GLY A 320 19.03 8.46 -9.39
CA GLY A 320 20.35 8.97 -9.04
C GLY A 320 20.39 10.47 -8.72
N GLN A 321 19.26 11.17 -8.72
CA GLN A 321 19.17 12.54 -8.22
C GLN A 321 19.32 12.57 -6.70
N GLU A 322 20.12 13.50 -6.15
CA GLU A 322 20.22 13.71 -4.70
C GLU A 322 18.88 14.23 -4.14
N ILE A 323 18.39 13.56 -3.09
CA ILE A 323 17.13 13.89 -2.42
C ILE A 323 17.32 14.27 -0.95
N GLY A 324 18.53 14.10 -0.40
CA GLY A 324 18.85 14.42 0.97
C GLY A 324 20.21 13.85 1.36
N ARG A 325 20.49 13.85 2.65
CA ARG A 325 21.72 13.27 3.21
C ARG A 325 21.42 12.34 4.37
N SER A 326 22.23 11.27 4.51
CA SER A 326 22.10 10.33 5.64
C SER A 326 22.31 11.04 6.99
N GLY A 327 21.74 10.47 8.03
CA GLY A 327 21.80 10.99 9.37
C GLY A 327 21.31 10.00 10.40
N MET A 328 20.82 10.52 11.54
CA MET A 328 20.36 9.72 12.67
C MET A 328 19.10 10.31 13.32
N THR A 329 18.26 11.01 12.58
CA THR A 329 16.98 11.53 13.07
C THR A 329 15.98 10.40 13.30
N GLY A 330 14.98 10.63 14.15
CA GLY A 330 14.00 9.60 14.53
C GLY A 330 14.59 8.51 15.42
N LEU A 331 14.13 7.26 15.26
CA LEU A 331 14.53 6.14 16.13
C LEU A 331 15.78 5.42 15.59
N ALA A 332 16.88 6.15 15.45
CA ALA A 332 18.14 5.66 14.89
C ALA A 332 19.27 5.62 15.94
N GLY A 333 20.09 4.56 15.89
CA GLY A 333 21.25 4.37 16.77
C GLY A 333 22.51 5.13 16.33
N GLY A 334 22.64 5.37 15.01
CA GLY A 334 23.79 6.04 14.38
C GLY A 334 23.43 6.49 12.98
N ASP A 335 24.38 7.12 12.26
CA ASP A 335 24.15 7.60 10.89
C ASP A 335 24.05 6.43 9.90
N HIS A 336 22.91 6.29 9.28
CA HIS A 336 22.63 5.30 8.22
C HIS A 336 21.40 5.73 7.40
N LEU A 337 21.20 5.10 6.25
CA LEU A 337 19.96 5.17 5.50
C LEU A 337 19.07 3.98 5.88
N HIS A 338 17.89 4.22 6.41
CA HIS A 338 16.82 3.23 6.39
C HIS A 338 16.07 3.33 5.06
N PHE A 339 16.09 2.24 4.28
CA PHE A 339 15.46 2.16 2.96
C PHE A 339 14.36 1.10 2.94
N THR A 340 13.18 1.48 2.48
CA THR A 340 12.04 0.55 2.35
C THR A 340 11.40 0.66 0.97
N MET A 341 11.07 -0.47 0.35
CA MET A 341 10.09 -0.51 -0.74
C MET A 341 8.71 -0.75 -0.18
N LEU A 342 7.73 -0.01 -0.68
CA LEU A 342 6.33 -0.14 -0.29
C LEU A 342 5.50 -0.51 -1.51
N LEU A 343 4.55 -1.40 -1.32
CA LEU A 343 3.51 -1.67 -2.31
C LEU A 343 2.14 -1.35 -1.69
N HIS A 344 1.48 -0.33 -2.23
CA HIS A 344 0.27 0.26 -1.66
C HIS A 344 0.42 0.57 -0.16
N GLY A 345 1.54 1.23 0.21
CA GLY A 345 1.87 1.61 1.57
C GLY A 345 2.36 0.46 2.48
N ARG A 346 2.42 -0.77 1.97
CA ARG A 346 2.85 -1.95 2.74
C ARG A 346 4.29 -2.32 2.40
N PRO A 347 5.14 -2.51 3.42
CA PRO A 347 6.53 -2.86 3.21
C PRO A 347 6.73 -4.21 2.51
N VAL A 348 7.56 -4.19 1.47
CA VAL A 348 8.01 -5.38 0.73
C VAL A 348 9.53 -5.38 0.65
N THR A 349 10.12 -6.55 0.40
CA THR A 349 11.58 -6.66 0.35
C THR A 349 12.19 -5.83 -0.78
N PRO A 350 13.15 -4.94 -0.50
CA PRO A 350 13.85 -4.18 -1.52
C PRO A 350 14.73 -5.01 -2.46
N ILE A 351 15.19 -6.19 -2.03
CA ILE A 351 16.14 -7.02 -2.79
C ILE A 351 15.62 -7.35 -4.19
N GLU A 352 14.33 -7.63 -4.33
CA GLU A 352 13.69 -7.93 -5.61
C GLU A 352 13.81 -6.77 -6.60
N TRP A 353 13.59 -5.57 -6.11
CA TRP A 353 13.61 -4.35 -6.91
C TRP A 353 15.02 -3.91 -7.29
N TRP A 354 16.03 -4.28 -6.50
CA TRP A 354 17.45 -4.06 -6.79
C TRP A 354 18.03 -5.09 -7.76
N ASP A 355 17.39 -6.29 -7.88
CA ASP A 355 17.86 -7.36 -8.74
C ASP A 355 17.38 -7.16 -10.20
N PRO A 356 18.29 -6.88 -11.17
CA PRO A 356 17.93 -6.71 -12.57
C PRO A 356 17.28 -7.95 -13.17
N HIS A 357 17.64 -9.16 -12.71
CA HIS A 357 17.03 -10.39 -13.19
C HIS A 357 15.58 -10.52 -12.73
N TRP A 358 15.29 -10.17 -11.48
CA TRP A 358 13.92 -10.19 -10.97
C TRP A 358 13.04 -9.17 -11.72
N VAL A 359 13.52 -7.94 -11.90
CA VAL A 359 12.79 -6.89 -12.63
C VAL A 359 12.52 -7.32 -14.07
N GLU A 360 13.52 -7.91 -14.75
CA GLU A 360 13.37 -8.42 -16.11
C GLU A 360 12.33 -9.56 -16.14
N ASP A 361 12.46 -10.57 -15.29
CA ASP A 361 11.66 -11.78 -15.35
C ASP A 361 10.22 -11.58 -14.86
N ARG A 362 10.01 -10.75 -13.84
CA ARG A 362 8.71 -10.56 -13.20
C ARG A 362 7.90 -9.41 -13.77
N VAL A 363 8.57 -8.40 -14.32
CA VAL A 363 7.91 -7.20 -14.82
C VAL A 363 8.11 -7.04 -16.32
N ALA A 364 9.33 -6.81 -16.79
CA ALA A 364 9.58 -6.43 -18.17
C ALA A 364 9.13 -7.50 -19.17
N ARG A 365 9.46 -8.78 -18.93
CA ARG A 365 9.02 -9.89 -19.80
C ARG A 365 7.50 -10.09 -19.83
N LYS A 366 6.81 -9.89 -18.71
CA LYS A 366 5.33 -9.99 -18.68
C LYS A 366 4.70 -8.87 -19.49
N ILE A 367 5.22 -7.64 -19.39
CA ILE A 367 4.79 -6.51 -20.21
C ILE A 367 5.09 -6.79 -21.69
N ALA A 368 6.30 -7.26 -22.02
CA ALA A 368 6.68 -7.58 -23.39
C ALA A 368 5.81 -8.68 -24.01
N ARG A 369 5.55 -9.77 -23.29
CA ARG A 369 4.64 -10.85 -23.73
C ARG A 369 3.21 -10.38 -23.93
N ALA A 370 2.73 -9.48 -23.06
CA ALA A 370 1.40 -8.91 -23.21
C ALA A 370 1.28 -7.93 -24.40
N ASN A 371 2.41 -7.42 -24.92
CA ASN A 371 2.47 -6.63 -26.15
C ASN A 371 2.50 -7.48 -27.43
N THR A 372 2.73 -8.79 -27.29
CA THR A 372 2.71 -9.69 -28.47
C THR A 372 1.25 -10.07 -28.77
N PRO A 373 0.82 -10.02 -30.03
CA PRO A 373 -0.55 -10.31 -30.45
C PRO A 373 -1.00 -11.74 -30.09
#